data_7150ad14b864f5158936560eacbbb642
#
_entry.id   7150ad14b864f5158936560eacbbb642
#
_cell.length_a   1.000
_cell.length_b   1.000
_cell.length_c   1.000
_cell.angle_alpha   90.00
_cell.angle_beta   90.00
_cell.angle_gamma   90.00
#
_symmetry.space_group_name_H-M   'P 1'
#
loop_
_entity.id
_entity.type
_entity.pdbx_description
1 polymer ?
#
loop_
_entity_poly.entity_id
_entity_poly.type
_entity_poly.pdbx_seq_one_letter_code
_entity_poly.pdbx_strand_id
1 'polypeptide(L)'
;ARIESLILEKGVEDALARAHAFVAAGADGIMIHSRKKTPDEIFEFCDKFRAENTTTPIVVVPTSYNATTEAELAAHGINLVIYANQLTRSAFPAMQQTAEDILRYHRAKEVDDRLMPIKQIITLIDEL
;
A
#
# COMPACT_ATOMS: atom_id res chain seq x y z
N ALA A 1 -6.45 -6.72 -12.35
CA ALA A 1 -6.15 -8.10 -11.94
C ALA A 1 -4.90 -8.14 -11.06
N ARG A 2 -4.94 -8.92 -9.97
CA ARG A 2 -3.80 -9.09 -9.04
C ARG A 2 -3.01 -10.36 -9.37
N ILE A 3 -1.68 -10.23 -9.38
CA ILE A 3 -0.73 -11.30 -9.69
C ILE A 3 0.04 -11.67 -8.44
N GLU A 4 0.02 -12.95 -8.07
CA GLU A 4 0.66 -13.49 -6.88
C GLU A 4 1.95 -14.27 -7.18
N SER A 5 2.42 -14.27 -8.43
CA SER A 5 3.57 -15.07 -8.87
C SER A 5 4.83 -14.85 -8.04
N LEU A 6 5.15 -13.59 -7.71
CA LEU A 6 6.32 -13.25 -6.89
C LEU A 6 6.11 -13.66 -5.41
N ILE A 7 4.90 -13.55 -4.90
CA ILE A 7 4.55 -14.03 -3.55
C ILE A 7 4.71 -15.55 -3.43
N LEU A 8 4.38 -16.27 -4.50
CA LEU A 8 4.44 -17.74 -4.60
C LEU A 8 5.78 -18.25 -5.14
N GLU A 9 6.78 -17.36 -5.26
CA GLU A 9 8.14 -17.68 -5.72
C GLU A 9 8.18 -18.33 -7.12
N LYS A 10 7.21 -18.02 -7.99
CA LYS A 10 7.15 -18.52 -9.37
C LYS A 10 8.00 -17.68 -10.34
N GLY A 11 8.51 -16.53 -9.89
CA GLY A 11 9.39 -15.66 -10.64
C GLY A 11 8.67 -14.66 -11.56
N VAL A 12 9.49 -13.79 -12.15
CA VAL A 12 9.05 -12.68 -12.98
C VAL A 12 8.42 -13.16 -14.28
N GLU A 13 8.93 -14.22 -14.89
CA GLU A 13 8.41 -14.74 -16.16
C GLU A 13 6.98 -15.29 -16.03
N ASP A 14 6.64 -16.01 -14.93
CA ASP A 14 5.27 -16.42 -14.65
C ASP A 14 4.37 -15.20 -14.40
N ALA A 15 4.89 -14.17 -13.73
CA ALA A 15 4.15 -12.93 -13.50
C ALA A 15 3.81 -12.21 -14.82
N LEU A 16 4.76 -12.12 -15.75
CA LEU A 16 4.57 -11.52 -17.07
C LEU A 16 3.55 -12.30 -17.89
N ALA A 17 3.69 -13.63 -17.96
CA ALA A 17 2.74 -14.47 -18.69
C ALA A 17 1.30 -14.28 -18.18
N ARG A 18 1.11 -14.19 -16.86
CA ARG A 18 -0.20 -13.89 -16.26
C ARG A 18 -0.69 -12.49 -16.57
N ALA A 19 0.20 -11.48 -16.49
CA ALA A 19 -0.15 -10.11 -16.82
C ALA A 19 -0.71 -10.00 -18.24
N HIS A 20 -0.01 -10.58 -19.22
CA HIS A 20 -0.45 -10.60 -20.62
C HIS A 20 -1.77 -11.35 -20.79
N ALA A 21 -1.94 -12.50 -20.14
CA ALA A 21 -3.18 -13.27 -20.19
C ALA A 21 -4.37 -12.49 -19.60
N PHE A 22 -4.17 -11.80 -18.48
CA PHE A 22 -5.22 -10.98 -17.86
C PHE A 22 -5.60 -9.77 -18.72
N VAL A 23 -4.61 -9.08 -19.30
CA VAL A 23 -4.87 -7.97 -20.22
C VAL A 23 -5.62 -8.47 -21.46
N ALA A 24 -5.20 -9.58 -22.05
CA ALA A 24 -5.88 -10.19 -23.19
C ALA A 24 -7.32 -10.61 -22.86
N ALA A 25 -7.60 -10.96 -21.60
CA ALA A 25 -8.93 -11.27 -21.11
C ALA A 25 -9.77 -10.03 -20.72
N GLY A 26 -9.23 -8.81 -20.89
CA GLY A 26 -9.95 -7.56 -20.66
C GLY A 26 -9.74 -6.92 -19.30
N ALA A 27 -8.65 -7.24 -18.59
CA ALA A 27 -8.32 -6.53 -17.35
C ALA A 27 -7.90 -5.07 -17.63
N ASP A 28 -8.50 -4.11 -16.90
CA ASP A 28 -8.21 -2.67 -17.04
C ASP A 28 -6.90 -2.27 -16.40
N GLY A 29 -6.31 -3.08 -15.52
CA GLY A 29 -5.05 -2.82 -14.85
C GLY A 29 -4.47 -4.06 -14.20
N ILE A 30 -3.17 -4.01 -13.90
CA ILE A 30 -2.40 -5.10 -13.30
C ILE A 30 -1.87 -4.65 -11.94
N MET A 31 -2.10 -5.45 -10.90
CA MET A 31 -1.46 -5.28 -9.61
C MET A 31 -0.41 -6.37 -9.42
N ILE A 32 0.86 -5.96 -9.31
CA ILE A 32 1.97 -6.85 -8.98
C ILE A 32 2.32 -6.71 -7.50
N HIS A 33 2.66 -7.81 -6.83
CA HIS A 33 2.95 -7.82 -5.41
C HIS A 33 4.17 -8.67 -5.08
N SER A 34 4.97 -8.21 -4.09
CA SER A 34 6.17 -8.90 -3.61
C SER A 34 6.26 -8.86 -2.07
N ARG A 35 6.95 -9.84 -1.48
CA ARG A 35 7.31 -9.88 -0.05
C ARG A 35 8.75 -9.46 0.21
N LYS A 36 9.56 -9.29 -0.84
CA LYS A 36 10.96 -8.88 -0.68
C LYS A 36 11.08 -7.48 -0.10
N LYS A 37 12.21 -7.24 0.58
CA LYS A 37 12.49 -5.95 1.21
C LYS A 37 13.02 -4.91 0.21
N THR A 38 13.44 -5.36 -0.97
CA THR A 38 13.89 -4.53 -2.07
C THR A 38 12.89 -4.58 -3.23
N PRO A 39 12.82 -3.54 -4.07
CA PRO A 39 11.89 -3.47 -5.19
C PRO A 39 12.35 -4.23 -6.45
N ASP A 40 13.53 -4.88 -6.43
CA ASP A 40 14.22 -5.37 -7.63
C ASP A 40 13.33 -6.21 -8.55
N GLU A 41 12.60 -7.20 -8.01
CA GLU A 41 11.73 -8.05 -8.83
C GLU A 41 10.46 -7.34 -9.31
N ILE A 42 10.02 -6.29 -8.58
CA ILE A 42 8.94 -5.41 -9.02
C ILE A 42 9.42 -4.56 -10.20
N PHE A 43 10.61 -3.97 -10.09
CA PHE A 43 11.20 -3.16 -11.15
C PHE A 43 11.48 -4.00 -12.39
N GLU A 44 12.07 -5.20 -12.23
CA GLU A 44 12.30 -6.12 -13.35
C GLU A 44 10.99 -6.48 -14.06
N PHE A 45 9.93 -6.80 -13.30
CA PHE A 45 8.60 -7.04 -13.87
C PHE A 45 8.09 -5.82 -14.63
N CYS A 46 8.13 -4.64 -14.00
CA CYS A 46 7.61 -3.41 -14.60
C CYS A 46 8.33 -3.05 -15.89
N ASP A 47 9.66 -3.09 -15.90
CA ASP A 47 10.47 -2.74 -17.05
C ASP A 47 10.20 -3.68 -18.24
N LYS A 48 10.15 -4.99 -18.00
CA LYS A 48 9.81 -6.00 -19.01
C LYS A 48 8.39 -5.81 -19.52
N PHE A 49 7.42 -5.64 -18.63
CA PHE A 49 6.03 -5.43 -19.01
C PHE A 49 5.84 -4.13 -19.82
N ARG A 50 6.50 -3.03 -19.44
CA ARG A 50 6.45 -1.75 -20.15
C ARG A 50 7.10 -1.78 -21.52
N ALA A 51 8.07 -2.63 -21.75
CA ALA A 51 8.65 -2.83 -23.07
C ALA A 51 7.61 -3.33 -24.10
N GLU A 52 6.56 -4.03 -23.65
CA GLU A 52 5.53 -4.62 -24.52
C GLU A 52 4.16 -3.94 -24.36
N ASN A 53 3.87 -3.33 -23.20
CA ASN A 53 2.58 -2.70 -22.89
C ASN A 53 2.79 -1.36 -22.16
N THR A 54 2.58 -0.27 -22.87
CA THR A 54 2.78 1.10 -22.34
C THR A 54 1.50 1.72 -21.76
N THR A 55 0.34 1.10 -21.95
CA THR A 55 -0.98 1.71 -21.66
C THR A 55 -1.68 1.14 -20.43
N THR A 56 -1.57 -0.17 -20.17
CA THR A 56 -2.25 -0.81 -19.04
C THR A 56 -1.71 -0.27 -17.71
N PRO A 57 -2.54 0.27 -16.81
CA PRO A 57 -2.08 0.74 -15.52
C PRO A 57 -1.44 -0.37 -14.67
N ILE A 58 -0.31 -0.05 -14.04
CA ILE A 58 0.35 -0.91 -13.05
C ILE A 58 0.09 -0.33 -11.66
N VAL A 59 -0.36 -1.20 -10.75
CA VAL A 59 -0.66 -0.90 -9.35
C VAL A 59 0.30 -1.66 -8.45
N VAL A 60 0.84 -1.01 -7.43
CA VAL A 60 1.70 -1.64 -6.42
C VAL A 60 1.28 -1.29 -4.99
N VAL A 61 1.72 -2.13 -4.05
CA VAL A 61 1.50 -1.94 -2.60
C VAL A 61 2.86 -2.09 -1.89
N PRO A 62 3.67 -1.04 -1.74
CA PRO A 62 5.07 -1.13 -1.28
C PRO A 62 5.21 -1.30 0.23
N THR A 63 4.43 -2.20 0.85
CA THR A 63 4.49 -2.44 2.29
C THR A 63 5.82 -3.08 2.71
N SER A 64 6.38 -3.97 1.90
CA SER A 64 7.62 -4.69 2.22
C SER A 64 8.87 -3.93 1.81
N TYR A 65 8.84 -3.22 0.69
CA TYR A 65 9.92 -2.38 0.14
C TYR A 65 9.63 -0.88 0.33
N ASN A 66 9.27 -0.52 1.55
CA ASN A 66 8.75 0.79 1.94
C ASN A 66 9.80 1.92 1.96
N ALA A 67 11.05 1.62 1.65
CA ALA A 67 12.09 2.62 1.43
C ALA A 67 12.04 3.24 0.03
N THR A 68 11.32 2.59 -0.90
CA THR A 68 11.21 3.02 -2.30
C THR A 68 10.22 4.18 -2.41
N THR A 69 10.64 5.27 -3.01
CA THR A 69 9.82 6.47 -3.21
C THR A 69 8.84 6.34 -4.38
N GLU A 70 7.77 7.14 -4.36
CA GLU A 70 6.83 7.21 -5.50
C GLU A 70 7.51 7.63 -6.80
N ALA A 71 8.54 8.50 -6.74
CA ALA A 71 9.29 8.92 -7.90
C ALA A 71 10.08 7.76 -8.53
N GLU A 72 10.72 6.91 -7.71
CA GLU A 72 11.38 5.69 -8.19
C GLU A 72 10.38 4.71 -8.80
N LEU A 73 9.24 4.51 -8.14
CA LEU A 73 8.17 3.65 -8.66
C LEU A 73 7.63 4.16 -10.01
N ALA A 74 7.39 5.47 -10.11
CA ALA A 74 6.92 6.09 -11.35
C ALA A 74 7.94 5.98 -12.49
N ALA A 75 9.25 6.06 -12.20
CA ALA A 75 10.31 5.89 -13.19
C ALA A 75 10.29 4.51 -13.87
N HIS A 76 9.77 3.47 -13.17
CA HIS A 76 9.56 2.13 -13.73
C HIS A 76 8.12 1.94 -14.29
N GLY A 77 7.40 3.03 -14.53
CA GLY A 77 6.10 3.01 -15.20
C GLY A 77 4.93 2.55 -14.32
N ILE A 78 5.08 2.60 -13.00
CA ILE A 78 3.98 2.36 -12.05
C ILE A 78 3.07 3.58 -12.03
N ASN A 79 1.75 3.37 -12.07
CA ASN A 79 0.75 4.42 -12.18
C ASN A 79 0.01 4.68 -10.87
N LEU A 80 -0.10 3.67 -9.99
CA LEU A 80 -0.86 3.77 -8.76
C LEU A 80 -0.13 3.05 -7.62
N VAL A 81 0.03 3.76 -6.51
CA VAL A 81 0.65 3.24 -5.28
C VAL A 81 -0.41 3.20 -4.18
N ILE A 82 -0.60 2.04 -3.55
CA ILE A 82 -1.55 1.86 -2.46
C ILE A 82 -0.81 1.73 -1.14
N TYR A 83 -1.05 2.68 -0.22
CA TYR A 83 -0.64 2.61 1.17
C TYR A 83 -1.73 1.91 2.00
N ALA A 84 -1.73 0.58 1.98
CA ALA A 84 -2.86 -0.24 2.38
C ALA A 84 -3.16 -0.28 3.89
N ASN A 85 -2.17 -0.12 4.76
CA ASN A 85 -2.34 -0.41 6.19
C ASN A 85 -1.60 0.52 7.16
N GLN A 86 -0.86 1.50 6.67
CA GLN A 86 -0.03 2.38 7.51
C GLN A 86 -0.86 3.16 8.52
N LEU A 87 -1.99 3.73 8.08
CA LEU A 87 -2.88 4.51 8.95
C LEU A 87 -3.48 3.64 10.06
N THR A 88 -4.01 2.47 9.72
CA THR A 88 -4.58 1.53 10.71
C THR A 88 -3.51 1.04 11.69
N ARG A 89 -2.31 0.71 11.18
CA ARG A 89 -1.19 0.26 12.02
C ARG A 89 -0.63 1.35 12.93
N SER A 90 -0.77 2.61 12.57
CA SER A 90 -0.41 3.74 13.45
C SER A 90 -1.52 4.07 14.44
N ALA A 91 -2.78 4.01 14.03
CA ALA A 91 -3.92 4.33 14.88
C ALA A 91 -4.12 3.31 16.00
N PHE A 92 -4.00 2.01 15.71
CA PHE A 92 -4.29 0.96 16.68
C PHE A 92 -3.44 1.04 17.97
N PRO A 93 -2.09 1.13 17.91
CA PRO A 93 -1.27 1.26 19.11
C PRO A 93 -1.58 2.53 19.91
N ALA A 94 -1.88 3.64 19.23
CA ALA A 94 -2.25 4.89 19.89
C ALA A 94 -3.56 4.77 20.66
N MET A 95 -4.58 4.15 20.05
CA MET A 95 -5.86 3.89 20.71
C MET A 95 -5.70 2.90 21.88
N GLN A 96 -4.90 1.85 21.70
CA GLN A 96 -4.63 0.87 22.76
C GLN A 96 -3.98 1.54 23.96
N GLN A 97 -2.92 2.33 23.74
CA GLN A 97 -2.21 3.04 24.82
C GLN A 97 -3.15 4.02 25.56
N THR A 98 -4.02 4.70 24.83
CA THR A 98 -5.02 5.60 25.43
C THR A 98 -5.99 4.84 26.33
N ALA A 99 -6.49 3.69 25.84
CA ALA A 99 -7.40 2.85 26.64
C ALA A 99 -6.73 2.28 27.90
N GLU A 100 -5.49 1.80 27.78
CA GLU A 100 -4.71 1.29 28.91
C GLU A 100 -4.47 2.36 29.99
N ASP A 101 -4.18 3.59 29.58
CA ASP A 101 -3.96 4.69 30.54
C ASP A 101 -5.27 5.10 31.23
N ILE A 102 -6.39 5.19 30.51
CA ILE A 102 -7.71 5.45 31.12
C ILE A 102 -8.06 4.36 32.15
N LEU A 103 -7.84 3.10 31.82
CA LEU A 103 -8.09 1.98 32.74
C LEU A 103 -7.16 2.03 33.96
N ARG A 104 -5.88 2.38 33.75
CA ARG A 104 -4.89 2.47 34.83
C ARG A 104 -5.19 3.58 35.83
N TYR A 105 -5.59 4.76 35.33
CA TYR A 105 -5.77 5.96 36.15
C TYR A 105 -7.24 6.20 36.53
N HIS A 106 -8.19 5.42 35.98
CA HIS A 106 -9.64 5.56 36.19
C HIS A 106 -10.14 6.97 35.83
N ARG A 107 -9.46 7.66 34.90
CA ARG A 107 -9.81 8.99 34.38
C ARG A 107 -9.02 9.26 33.09
N ALA A 108 -9.39 10.31 32.35
CA ALA A 108 -8.80 10.63 31.06
C ALA A 108 -7.74 11.77 31.09
N LYS A 109 -7.42 12.33 32.27
CA LYS A 109 -6.53 13.49 32.39
C LYS A 109 -5.13 13.23 31.79
N GLU A 110 -4.61 12.04 31.98
CA GLU A 110 -3.25 11.64 31.58
C GLU A 110 -3.12 11.42 30.07
N VAL A 111 -4.20 11.44 29.34
CA VAL A 111 -4.22 11.26 27.88
C VAL A 111 -4.50 12.54 27.09
N ASP A 112 -4.88 13.64 27.78
CA ASP A 112 -5.31 14.90 27.15
C ASP A 112 -4.32 15.41 26.08
N ASP A 113 -3.02 15.37 26.36
CA ASP A 113 -1.97 15.90 25.47
C ASP A 113 -1.83 15.10 24.16
N ARG A 114 -2.41 13.91 24.10
CA ARG A 114 -2.36 13.02 22.94
C ARG A 114 -3.67 13.01 22.15
N LEU A 115 -4.70 13.64 22.69
CA LEU A 115 -6.02 13.66 22.05
C LEU A 115 -6.16 14.84 21.11
N MET A 116 -6.80 14.61 19.97
CA MET A 116 -7.25 15.70 19.12
C MET A 116 -8.32 16.52 19.87
N PRO A 117 -8.24 17.86 19.84
CA PRO A 117 -9.27 18.70 20.44
C PRO A 117 -10.69 18.39 19.92
N ILE A 118 -11.67 18.35 20.81
CA ILE A 118 -13.07 18.05 20.45
C ILE A 118 -13.57 18.94 19.32
N LYS A 119 -13.25 20.26 19.34
CA LYS A 119 -13.64 21.17 18.27
C LYS A 119 -13.08 20.75 16.91
N GLN A 120 -11.89 20.19 16.89
CA GLN A 120 -11.25 19.74 15.64
C GLN A 120 -11.88 18.44 15.13
N ILE A 121 -12.13 17.46 16.01
CA ILE A 121 -12.67 16.18 15.59
C ILE A 121 -14.11 16.28 15.07
N ILE A 122 -14.96 17.14 15.66
CA ILE A 122 -16.35 17.32 15.22
C ILE A 122 -16.47 18.09 13.90
N THR A 123 -15.40 18.77 13.46
CA THR A 123 -15.35 19.52 12.19
C THR A 123 -14.50 18.82 11.13
N LEU A 124 -14.06 17.56 11.36
CA LEU A 124 -13.28 16.79 10.37
C LEU A 124 -14.09 16.47 9.10
N ILE A 125 -15.39 16.32 9.24
CA ILE A 125 -16.31 16.08 8.12
C ILE A 125 -17.22 17.30 8.09
N ASP A 126 -17.10 18.10 7.03
CA ASP A 126 -18.04 19.16 6.78
C ASP A 126 -19.44 18.57 6.64
N GLU A 127 -20.43 19.19 7.26
CA GLU A 127 -21.84 18.82 7.05
C GLU A 127 -22.14 18.96 5.55
N LEU A 128 -22.49 17.86 4.90
CA LEU A 128 -22.90 17.78 3.49
C LEU A 128 -24.23 18.53 3.28
#